data_858c07da15c6c418b81ed9ca098310c4
#
_entry.id   858c07da15c6c418b81ed9ca098310c4
#
_cell.length_a   1.000
_cell.length_b   1.000
_cell.length_c   1.000
_cell.angle_alpha   90.00
_cell.angle_beta   90.00
_cell.angle_gamma   90.00
#
_symmetry.space_group_name_H-M   'P 1'
#
loop_
_entity.id
_entity.type
_entity.pdbx_description
1 polymer ?
#
loop_
_entity_poly.entity_id
_entity_poly.type
_entity_poly.pdbx_seq_one_letter_code
_entity_poly.pdbx_strand_id
1 'polypeptide(L)'
;FKEYFDRNQRRSPSENPMVGLGSGFIIEESGIIVTNNHVIEGADEITVILYNQKEFKAELLGRDPKADLAVLKIEPSDTSLKAVEWGDSEQIRVGDWSIAIGNPLGLGGTVTAGIISAISRDIGSGPYVKFLQTDASINRGNSGGPLFNVDGKVIGINSAIISQTGGSIGLGFAIPSNS
;
A
#
# COMPACT_ATOMS: atom_id res chain seq x y z
N PHE A 1 5.64 -14.69 19.27
CA PHE A 1 5.97 -13.86 18.09
C PHE A 1 7.48 -13.68 17.93
N LYS A 2 8.21 -13.38 18.99
CA LYS A 2 9.68 -13.23 18.94
C LYS A 2 10.37 -14.55 18.53
N GLU A 3 9.89 -15.68 19.03
CA GLU A 3 10.42 -17.02 18.69
C GLU A 3 10.18 -17.42 17.22
N TYR A 4 9.11 -16.92 16.58
CA TYR A 4 8.85 -17.18 15.16
C TYR A 4 9.83 -16.42 14.25
N PHE A 5 10.24 -15.20 14.63
CA PHE A 5 11.24 -14.43 13.89
C PHE A 5 12.67 -14.93 14.15
N ASP A 6 13.01 -15.34 15.39
CA ASP A 6 14.35 -15.84 15.72
C ASP A 6 14.65 -17.20 15.08
N ARG A 7 13.63 -18.02 14.80
CA ARG A 7 13.81 -19.32 14.14
C ARG A 7 14.21 -19.19 12.66
N ASN A 8 13.83 -18.10 11.99
CA ASN A 8 14.20 -17.80 10.60
C ASN A 8 15.59 -17.15 10.44
N GLN A 9 16.16 -16.56 11.51
CA GLN A 9 17.50 -15.94 11.45
C GLN A 9 18.66 -16.92 11.64
N ARG A 10 18.40 -18.18 12.03
CA ARG A 10 19.46 -19.20 12.28
C ARG A 10 19.70 -20.17 11.13
N ARG A 11 19.16 -19.91 9.94
CA ARG A 11 19.53 -20.67 8.75
C ARG A 11 20.64 -19.97 7.99
N SER A 12 21.69 -20.73 7.71
CA SER A 12 22.88 -20.35 6.95
C SER A 12 22.55 -19.57 5.66
N PRO A 13 23.47 -18.77 5.11
CA PRO A 13 23.24 -18.02 3.87
C PRO A 13 23.21 -18.98 2.67
N SER A 14 22.08 -19.59 2.44
CA SER A 14 21.76 -20.34 1.23
C SER A 14 20.38 -19.90 0.75
N GLU A 15 20.35 -19.01 -0.24
CA GLU A 15 19.35 -18.91 -1.32
C GLU A 15 17.85 -19.00 -0.94
N ASN A 16 17.41 -18.35 0.12
CA ASN A 16 15.98 -18.06 0.25
C ASN A 16 15.74 -16.66 -0.34
N PRO A 17 14.91 -16.53 -1.40
CA PRO A 17 14.55 -15.23 -1.94
C PRO A 17 13.92 -14.40 -0.82
N MET A 18 14.41 -13.15 -0.66
CA MET A 18 13.76 -12.20 0.24
C MET A 18 12.39 -11.87 -0.34
N VAL A 19 11.33 -12.37 0.28
CA VAL A 19 9.96 -12.05 -0.12
C VAL A 19 9.56 -10.73 0.53
N GLY A 20 9.49 -9.68 -0.27
CA GLY A 20 8.86 -8.41 0.12
C GLY A 20 7.35 -8.59 0.11
N LEU A 21 6.65 -8.07 1.12
CA LEU A 21 5.20 -8.08 1.19
C LEU A 21 4.66 -6.66 1.22
N GLY A 22 3.66 -6.40 0.40
CA GLY A 22 2.95 -5.13 0.35
C GLY A 22 1.57 -5.30 -0.25
N SER A 23 0.87 -4.22 -0.40
CA SER A 23 -0.44 -4.17 -1.02
C SER A 23 -0.41 -3.36 -2.32
N GLY A 24 -1.47 -3.51 -3.09
CA GLY A 24 -1.75 -2.69 -4.26
C GLY A 24 -3.25 -2.76 -4.54
N PHE A 25 -3.69 -2.01 -5.52
CA PHE A 25 -5.08 -2.03 -5.94
C PHE A 25 -5.23 -1.76 -7.44
N ILE A 26 -6.30 -2.29 -7.99
CA ILE A 26 -6.58 -2.25 -9.43
C ILE A 26 -7.20 -0.89 -9.76
N ILE A 27 -6.59 -0.17 -10.69
CA ILE A 27 -7.09 1.14 -11.18
C ILE A 27 -7.73 1.07 -12.56
N GLU A 28 -7.49 -0.03 -13.31
CA GLU A 28 -8.16 -0.31 -14.58
C GLU A 28 -8.47 -1.81 -14.69
N GLU A 29 -9.63 -2.13 -15.22
CA GLU A 29 -10.06 -3.52 -15.42
C GLU A 29 -9.18 -4.29 -16.41
N SER A 30 -8.40 -3.57 -17.20
CA SER A 30 -7.35 -4.13 -18.07
C SER A 30 -6.20 -4.79 -17.31
N GLY A 31 -6.12 -4.62 -15.97
CA GLY A 31 -5.07 -5.19 -15.12
C GLY A 31 -3.99 -4.21 -14.71
N ILE A 32 -4.27 -2.90 -14.72
CA ILE A 32 -3.34 -1.90 -14.21
C ILE A 32 -3.51 -1.77 -12.69
N ILE A 33 -2.40 -1.82 -11.99
CA ILE A 33 -2.33 -1.84 -10.52
C ILE A 33 -1.38 -0.74 -10.05
N VAL A 34 -1.76 -0.06 -8.97
CA VAL A 34 -0.90 0.89 -8.27
C VAL A 34 -0.45 0.29 -6.95
N THR A 35 0.81 0.53 -6.61
CA THR A 35 1.44 0.21 -5.32
C THR A 35 2.51 1.25 -5.00
N ASN A 36 3.21 1.11 -3.87
CA ASN A 36 4.38 1.94 -3.57
C ASN A 36 5.66 1.41 -4.25
N ASN A 37 6.57 2.34 -4.58
CA ASN A 37 7.88 1.99 -5.13
C ASN A 37 8.68 1.13 -4.14
N HIS A 38 8.69 1.48 -2.84
CA HIS A 38 9.45 0.73 -1.84
C HIS A 38 8.97 -0.73 -1.66
N VAL A 39 7.71 -1.05 -2.04
CA VAL A 39 7.15 -2.42 -2.00
C VAL A 39 7.82 -3.30 -3.04
N ILE A 40 8.17 -2.74 -4.21
CA ILE A 40 8.72 -3.50 -5.35
C ILE A 40 10.22 -3.25 -5.55
N GLU A 41 10.82 -2.39 -4.73
CA GLU A 41 12.23 -2.03 -4.88
C GLU A 41 13.16 -3.23 -4.68
N GLY A 42 14.05 -3.44 -5.65
CA GLY A 42 14.99 -4.56 -5.63
C GLY A 42 14.38 -5.94 -5.93
N ALA A 43 13.10 -6.00 -6.32
CA ALA A 43 12.48 -7.26 -6.70
C ALA A 43 12.90 -7.67 -8.13
N ASP A 44 13.39 -8.89 -8.27
CA ASP A 44 13.68 -9.51 -9.58
C ASP A 44 12.40 -9.99 -10.27
N GLU A 45 11.40 -10.37 -9.50
CA GLU A 45 10.10 -10.83 -9.95
C GLU A 45 9.00 -10.32 -9.04
N ILE A 46 7.88 -9.89 -9.62
CA ILE A 46 6.72 -9.38 -8.92
C ILE A 46 5.53 -10.30 -9.19
N THR A 47 4.95 -10.84 -8.12
CA THR A 47 3.72 -11.63 -8.18
C THR A 47 2.59 -10.89 -7.48
N VAL A 48 1.49 -10.72 -8.19
CA VAL A 48 0.24 -10.16 -7.65
C VAL A 48 -0.70 -11.30 -7.28
N ILE A 49 -1.14 -11.30 -6.02
CA ILE A 49 -2.11 -12.26 -5.50
C ILE A 49 -3.43 -11.52 -5.28
N LEU A 50 -4.45 -11.91 -6.01
CA LEU A 50 -5.78 -11.32 -5.89
C LEU A 50 -6.53 -11.85 -4.65
N TYR A 51 -7.61 -11.20 -4.27
CA TYR A 51 -8.47 -11.62 -3.16
C TYR A 51 -8.96 -13.07 -3.29
N ASN A 52 -9.21 -13.54 -4.52
CA ASN A 52 -9.62 -14.92 -4.82
C ASN A 52 -8.46 -15.93 -4.85
N GLN A 53 -7.28 -15.55 -4.37
CA GLN A 53 -6.04 -16.33 -4.32
C GLN A 53 -5.46 -16.68 -5.71
N LYS A 54 -5.95 -16.09 -6.78
CA LYS A 54 -5.29 -16.22 -8.08
C LYS A 54 -4.02 -15.39 -8.10
N GLU A 55 -2.96 -15.99 -8.62
CA GLU A 55 -1.63 -15.39 -8.75
C GLU A 55 -1.37 -15.00 -10.20
N PHE A 56 -0.78 -13.83 -10.38
CA PHE A 56 -0.40 -13.31 -11.68
C PHE A 56 1.02 -12.76 -11.61
N LYS A 57 1.83 -13.11 -12.60
CA LYS A 57 3.10 -12.42 -12.81
C LYS A 57 2.80 -11.00 -13.27
N ALA A 58 3.43 -10.03 -12.62
CA ALA A 58 3.26 -8.62 -12.95
C ALA A 58 4.46 -8.06 -13.67
N GLU A 59 4.19 -7.19 -14.60
CA GLU A 59 5.18 -6.37 -15.29
C GLU A 59 5.21 -4.97 -14.68
N LEU A 60 6.41 -4.43 -14.46
CA LEU A 60 6.58 -3.05 -14.02
C LEU A 60 6.44 -2.11 -15.22
N LEU A 61 5.36 -1.33 -15.26
CA LEU A 61 5.16 -0.33 -16.32
C LEU A 61 5.94 0.96 -16.06
N GLY A 62 6.05 1.35 -14.78
CA GLY A 62 6.77 2.54 -14.40
C GLY A 62 6.81 2.74 -12.89
N ARG A 63 7.74 3.57 -12.45
CA ARG A 63 7.87 3.93 -11.04
C ARG A 63 8.37 5.35 -10.85
N ASP A 64 7.96 5.96 -9.77
CA ASP A 64 8.50 7.24 -9.28
C ASP A 64 9.00 7.07 -7.84
N PRO A 65 10.33 6.90 -7.65
CA PRO A 65 10.91 6.78 -6.31
C PRO A 65 10.72 8.03 -5.45
N LYS A 66 10.55 9.22 -6.07
CA LYS A 66 10.38 10.49 -5.32
C LYS A 66 8.99 10.62 -4.74
N ALA A 67 7.98 10.14 -5.46
CA ALA A 67 6.61 10.08 -5.00
C ALA A 67 6.29 8.76 -4.28
N ASP A 68 7.23 7.79 -4.26
CA ASP A 68 7.05 6.44 -3.73
C ASP A 68 5.89 5.69 -4.41
N LEU A 69 5.77 5.81 -5.73
CA LEU A 69 4.73 5.18 -6.53
C LEU A 69 5.30 4.18 -7.54
N ALA A 70 4.55 3.12 -7.82
CA ALA A 70 4.81 2.17 -8.88
C ALA A 70 3.50 1.72 -9.54
N VAL A 71 3.58 1.48 -10.85
CA VAL A 71 2.47 0.99 -11.67
C VAL A 71 2.86 -0.35 -12.26
N LEU A 72 2.01 -1.33 -12.03
CA LEU A 72 2.18 -2.71 -12.48
C LEU A 72 1.09 -3.09 -13.46
N LYS A 73 1.39 -4.06 -14.30
CA LYS A 73 0.44 -4.68 -15.23
C LYS A 73 0.37 -6.17 -14.99
N ILE A 74 -0.84 -6.70 -14.90
CA ILE A 74 -1.12 -8.15 -14.96
C ILE A 74 -2.00 -8.46 -16.16
N GLU A 75 -1.94 -9.71 -16.64
CA GLU A 75 -2.82 -10.20 -17.70
C GLU A 75 -3.95 -11.06 -17.10
N PRO A 76 -5.17 -10.50 -16.97
CA PRO A 76 -6.27 -11.16 -16.27
C PRO A 76 -7.04 -12.14 -17.15
N SER A 77 -6.37 -13.13 -17.80
CA SER A 77 -6.91 -13.98 -18.87
C SER A 77 -8.31 -14.59 -18.58
N ASP A 78 -8.58 -15.01 -17.35
CA ASP A 78 -9.84 -15.67 -16.95
C ASP A 78 -10.47 -15.08 -15.68
N THR A 79 -10.20 -13.82 -15.42
CA THR A 79 -10.65 -13.17 -14.17
C THR A 79 -11.18 -11.79 -14.49
N SER A 80 -12.46 -11.55 -14.15
CA SER A 80 -13.02 -10.20 -14.18
C SER A 80 -12.41 -9.39 -13.05
N LEU A 81 -11.74 -8.31 -13.39
CA LEU A 81 -11.19 -7.34 -12.44
C LEU A 81 -12.20 -6.20 -12.25
N LYS A 82 -12.16 -5.61 -11.05
CA LYS A 82 -12.89 -4.37 -10.78
C LYS A 82 -11.88 -3.30 -10.40
N ALA A 83 -11.93 -2.20 -11.13
CA ALA A 83 -11.17 -1.01 -10.80
C ALA A 83 -11.84 -0.24 -9.66
N VAL A 84 -11.01 0.42 -8.84
CA VAL A 84 -11.50 1.38 -7.85
C VAL A 84 -11.93 2.68 -8.51
N GLU A 85 -12.78 3.45 -7.82
CA GLU A 85 -13.06 4.83 -8.17
C GLU A 85 -12.14 5.78 -7.41
N TRP A 86 -11.59 6.76 -8.11
CA TRP A 86 -10.81 7.82 -7.50
C TRP A 86 -11.71 8.89 -6.85
N GLY A 87 -11.34 9.30 -5.64
CA GLY A 87 -11.89 10.46 -4.97
C GLY A 87 -10.97 11.66 -5.13
N ASP A 88 -11.50 12.84 -4.86
CA ASP A 88 -10.76 14.09 -4.89
C ASP A 88 -10.17 14.39 -3.51
N SER A 89 -8.85 14.21 -3.37
CA SER A 89 -8.15 14.46 -2.10
C SER A 89 -8.07 15.94 -1.72
N GLU A 90 -8.33 16.87 -2.62
CA GLU A 90 -8.39 18.31 -2.32
C GLU A 90 -9.68 18.69 -1.57
N GLN A 91 -10.72 17.87 -1.68
CA GLN A 91 -11.99 18.09 -0.97
C GLN A 91 -12.01 17.47 0.43
N ILE A 92 -10.97 16.73 0.80
CA ILE A 92 -10.88 16.05 2.10
C ILE A 92 -10.58 17.06 3.21
N ARG A 93 -11.24 16.86 4.36
CA ARG A 93 -11.10 17.71 5.55
C ARG A 93 -10.59 16.90 6.72
N VAL A 94 -9.90 17.56 7.62
CA VAL A 94 -9.56 16.98 8.93
C VAL A 94 -10.86 16.60 9.66
N GLY A 95 -10.90 15.37 10.17
CA GLY A 95 -12.07 14.77 10.81
C GLY A 95 -12.91 13.89 9.88
N ASP A 96 -12.71 13.93 8.57
CA ASP A 96 -13.40 13.02 7.63
C ASP A 96 -12.94 11.58 7.88
N TRP A 97 -13.88 10.64 7.83
CA TRP A 97 -13.57 9.21 7.97
C TRP A 97 -12.69 8.70 6.85
N SER A 98 -11.77 7.83 7.20
CA SER A 98 -10.89 7.14 6.26
C SER A 98 -10.83 5.65 6.57
N ILE A 99 -10.74 4.83 5.52
CA ILE A 99 -10.71 3.37 5.60
C ILE A 99 -9.47 2.90 4.82
N ALA A 100 -8.51 2.33 5.52
CA ALA A 100 -7.32 1.76 4.90
C ALA A 100 -7.52 0.27 4.67
N ILE A 101 -7.23 -0.19 3.45
CA ILE A 101 -7.29 -1.59 3.08
C ILE A 101 -5.92 -2.07 2.65
N GLY A 102 -5.59 -3.31 2.99
CA GLY A 102 -4.35 -3.94 2.59
C GLY A 102 -4.30 -5.40 2.98
N ASN A 103 -3.16 -6.02 2.76
CA ASN A 103 -2.90 -7.41 3.12
C ASN A 103 -1.63 -7.52 3.97
N PRO A 104 -1.65 -6.99 5.21
CA PRO A 104 -0.49 -7.04 6.07
C PRO A 104 -0.11 -8.50 6.35
N LEU A 105 1.17 -8.81 6.21
CA LEU A 105 1.75 -10.12 6.50
C LEU A 105 1.23 -11.27 5.61
N GLY A 106 0.53 -10.98 4.52
CA GLY A 106 -0.03 -12.03 3.64
C GLY A 106 -1.15 -12.86 4.28
N LEU A 107 -1.77 -12.37 5.36
CA LEU A 107 -2.80 -13.08 6.13
C LEU A 107 -4.23 -12.95 5.55
N GLY A 108 -4.35 -12.30 4.40
CA GLY A 108 -5.63 -11.94 3.79
C GLY A 108 -5.97 -10.47 4.00
N GLY A 109 -7.01 -10.00 3.31
CA GLY A 109 -7.40 -8.59 3.35
C GLY A 109 -7.68 -8.09 4.77
N THR A 110 -7.07 -6.98 5.15
CA THR A 110 -7.27 -6.31 6.43
C THR A 110 -7.85 -4.92 6.17
N VAL A 111 -8.85 -4.55 6.95
CA VAL A 111 -9.49 -3.24 6.90
C VAL A 111 -9.30 -2.55 8.25
N THR A 112 -8.81 -1.34 8.22
CA THR A 112 -8.73 -0.47 9.39
C THR A 112 -9.44 0.84 9.11
N ALA A 113 -10.05 1.45 10.12
CA ALA A 113 -10.76 2.71 9.99
C ALA A 113 -10.23 3.74 11.00
N GLY A 114 -10.29 4.98 10.61
CA GLY A 114 -9.91 6.13 11.41
C GLY A 114 -10.42 7.41 10.75
N ILE A 115 -9.77 8.52 11.05
CA ILE A 115 -10.08 9.83 10.47
C ILE A 115 -8.84 10.42 9.78
N ILE A 116 -9.05 11.37 8.93
CA ILE A 116 -7.99 12.26 8.47
C ILE A 116 -7.59 13.18 9.62
N SER A 117 -6.41 12.98 10.16
CA SER A 117 -5.89 13.73 11.32
C SER A 117 -5.23 15.04 10.91
N ALA A 118 -4.66 15.08 9.70
CA ALA A 118 -4.06 16.27 9.11
C ALA A 118 -3.95 16.14 7.59
N ILE A 119 -3.83 17.27 6.91
CA ILE A 119 -3.58 17.37 5.47
C ILE A 119 -2.26 18.10 5.22
N SER A 120 -1.68 17.89 4.04
CA SER A 120 -0.45 18.56 3.59
C SER A 120 0.74 18.40 4.55
N ARG A 121 0.90 17.20 5.16
CA ARG A 121 2.02 16.91 6.05
C ARG A 121 3.31 16.68 5.27
N ASP A 122 4.35 17.40 5.66
CA ASP A 122 5.73 17.10 5.28
C ASP A 122 6.33 16.19 6.35
N ILE A 123 6.75 14.99 5.95
CA ILE A 123 7.36 13.98 6.84
C ILE A 123 8.86 13.80 6.58
N GLY A 124 9.46 14.74 5.82
CA GLY A 124 10.89 14.67 5.48
C GLY A 124 11.23 13.69 4.35
N SER A 125 10.22 13.18 3.64
CA SER A 125 10.40 12.28 2.47
C SER A 125 10.71 13.07 1.18
N GLY A 126 11.06 14.34 1.28
CA GLY A 126 11.35 15.24 0.16
C GLY A 126 10.18 16.19 -0.17
N PRO A 127 10.41 17.14 -1.08
CA PRO A 127 9.46 18.23 -1.34
C PRO A 127 8.30 17.83 -2.26
N TYR A 128 8.27 16.60 -2.76
CA TYR A 128 7.38 16.20 -3.88
C TYR A 128 6.00 15.75 -3.44
N VAL A 129 5.85 15.25 -2.21
CA VAL A 129 4.57 14.75 -1.69
C VAL A 129 4.22 15.41 -0.37
N LYS A 130 3.01 15.94 -0.29
CA LYS A 130 2.41 16.43 0.95
C LYS A 130 1.33 15.45 1.38
N PHE A 131 1.62 14.66 2.38
CA PHE A 131 0.81 13.52 2.79
C PHE A 131 -0.51 13.89 3.48
N LEU A 132 -1.52 13.03 3.30
CA LEU A 132 -2.66 12.92 4.20
C LEU A 132 -2.19 12.15 5.43
N GLN A 133 -2.50 12.64 6.63
CA GLN A 133 -2.29 11.91 7.88
C GLN A 133 -3.58 11.28 8.35
N THR A 134 -3.52 10.03 8.79
CA THR A 134 -4.67 9.29 9.35
C THR A 134 -4.27 8.55 10.61
N ASP A 135 -5.22 8.34 11.53
CA ASP A 135 -5.08 7.45 12.68
C ASP A 135 -5.63 6.03 12.40
N ALA A 136 -6.21 5.79 11.21
CA ALA A 136 -6.41 4.43 10.75
C ALA A 136 -5.10 3.66 10.81
N SER A 137 -5.11 2.46 11.38
CA SER A 137 -3.87 1.71 11.62
C SER A 137 -3.19 1.32 10.31
N ILE A 138 -2.07 1.98 10.00
CA ILE A 138 -1.16 1.63 8.92
C ILE A 138 -0.01 0.82 9.50
N ASN A 139 0.28 -0.34 8.93
CA ASN A 139 1.34 -1.24 9.35
C ASN A 139 2.04 -1.83 8.12
N ARG A 140 3.16 -2.54 8.35
CA ARG A 140 3.84 -3.26 7.28
C ARG A 140 2.86 -4.23 6.60
N GLY A 141 2.78 -4.13 5.27
CA GLY A 141 1.92 -4.96 4.42
C GLY A 141 0.67 -4.24 3.90
N ASN A 142 0.14 -3.17 4.51
CA ASN A 142 -0.88 -2.36 3.87
C ASN A 142 -0.33 -1.14 3.11
N SER A 143 1.00 -0.93 3.13
CA SER A 143 1.67 0.01 2.22
C SER A 143 1.41 -0.35 0.76
N GLY A 144 1.09 0.63 -0.06
CA GLY A 144 0.66 0.48 -1.45
C GLY A 144 -0.84 0.20 -1.61
N GLY A 145 -1.54 -0.13 -0.53
CA GLY A 145 -2.99 -0.29 -0.54
C GLY A 145 -3.75 1.03 -0.54
N PRO A 146 -5.05 1.01 -0.86
CA PRO A 146 -5.86 2.20 -0.95
C PRO A 146 -6.30 2.74 0.41
N LEU A 147 -6.40 4.07 0.51
CA LEU A 147 -7.12 4.78 1.55
C LEU A 147 -8.42 5.29 0.96
N PHE A 148 -9.54 4.81 1.46
CA PHE A 148 -10.89 5.18 1.00
C PHE A 148 -11.52 6.24 1.89
N ASN A 149 -12.43 7.03 1.31
CA ASN A 149 -13.44 7.78 2.04
C ASN A 149 -14.69 6.91 2.28
N VAL A 150 -15.70 7.47 2.94
CA VAL A 150 -16.97 6.76 3.23
C VAL A 150 -17.83 6.47 2.00
N ASP A 151 -17.58 7.15 0.89
CA ASP A 151 -18.26 6.92 -0.39
C ASP A 151 -17.62 5.78 -1.20
N GLY A 152 -16.59 5.11 -0.64
CA GLY A 152 -15.86 4.03 -1.30
C GLY A 152 -14.93 4.50 -2.42
N LYS A 153 -14.51 5.77 -2.40
CA LYS A 153 -13.56 6.34 -3.37
C LYS A 153 -12.17 6.44 -2.75
N VAL A 154 -11.15 6.13 -3.55
CA VAL A 154 -9.75 6.21 -3.12
C VAL A 154 -9.30 7.67 -3.06
N ILE A 155 -8.96 8.13 -1.87
CA ILE A 155 -8.46 9.47 -1.59
C ILE A 155 -6.95 9.50 -1.38
N GLY A 156 -6.31 8.33 -1.28
CA GLY A 156 -4.86 8.25 -1.15
C GLY A 156 -4.34 6.82 -1.20
N ILE A 157 -3.02 6.71 -1.20
CA ILE A 157 -2.28 5.45 -1.24
C ILE A 157 -1.49 5.35 0.06
N ASN A 158 -1.76 4.32 0.86
CA ASN A 158 -1.06 4.10 2.14
C ASN A 158 0.44 3.92 1.86
N SER A 159 1.31 4.70 2.51
CA SER A 159 2.74 4.66 2.21
C SER A 159 3.58 4.43 3.46
N ALA A 160 3.46 5.27 4.46
CA ALA A 160 4.40 5.32 5.56
C ALA A 160 3.73 5.43 6.94
N ILE A 161 4.50 5.11 7.97
CA ILE A 161 4.18 5.40 9.36
C ILE A 161 5.36 6.11 10.03
N ILE A 162 5.06 7.00 10.98
CA ILE A 162 6.06 7.43 11.97
C ILE A 162 5.89 6.53 13.19
N SER A 163 6.91 5.75 13.50
CA SER A 163 6.87 4.83 14.63
C SER A 163 8.28 4.49 15.10
N GLN A 164 8.49 4.50 16.41
CA GLN A 164 9.74 4.06 17.04
C GLN A 164 9.85 2.53 17.11
N THR A 165 8.72 1.82 17.07
CA THR A 165 8.64 0.38 17.25
C THR A 165 8.32 -0.38 15.96
N GLY A 166 8.01 0.35 14.88
CA GLY A 166 7.60 -0.23 13.59
C GLY A 166 6.11 -0.62 13.51
N GLY A 167 5.34 -0.41 14.59
CA GLY A 167 3.88 -0.59 14.60
C GLY A 167 3.13 0.74 14.57
N SER A 168 1.84 0.69 14.24
CA SER A 168 0.99 1.89 14.23
C SER A 168 0.84 2.49 15.63
N ILE A 169 1.04 3.80 15.71
CA ILE A 169 0.78 4.62 16.90
C ILE A 169 -0.23 5.74 16.62
N GLY A 170 -1.03 5.60 15.54
CA GLY A 170 -1.98 6.62 15.10
C GLY A 170 -1.36 7.69 14.20
N LEU A 171 -0.16 7.46 13.67
CA LEU A 171 0.54 8.36 12.73
C LEU A 171 0.81 7.63 11.41
N GLY A 172 -0.25 7.38 10.66
CA GLY A 172 -0.22 6.83 9.31
C GLY A 172 -0.25 7.94 8.26
N PHE A 173 0.39 7.71 7.12
CA PHE A 173 0.51 8.66 6.03
C PHE A 173 0.15 8.03 4.71
N ALA A 174 -0.62 8.75 3.90
CA ALA A 174 -1.01 8.35 2.57
C ALA A 174 -0.66 9.43 1.55
N ILE A 175 -0.22 9.00 0.38
CA ILE A 175 -0.01 9.87 -0.79
C ILE A 175 -1.40 10.27 -1.29
N PRO A 176 -1.71 11.57 -1.42
CA PRO A 176 -3.03 12.00 -1.89
C PRO A 176 -3.33 11.53 -3.32
N SER A 177 -4.61 11.32 -3.64
CA SER A 177 -5.03 10.87 -4.97
C SER A 177 -4.77 11.90 -6.07
N ASN A 178 -4.66 13.18 -5.73
CA ASN A 178 -4.40 14.28 -6.68
C ASN A 178 -2.89 14.63 -6.80
N SER A 179 -2.00 13.79 -6.29
CA SER A 179 -0.54 13.99 -6.34
C SER A 179 0.04 13.74 -7.71
#